data_6b398ad6c9c636e8cd6bd113b20382c4
#
_entry.id   6b398ad6c9c636e8cd6bd113b20382c4
#
_cell.length_a   1.000
_cell.length_b   1.000
_cell.length_c   1.000
_cell.angle_alpha   90.00
_cell.angle_beta   90.00
_cell.angle_gamma   90.00
#
_symmetry.space_group_name_H-M   'P 1'
#
loop_
_entity.id
_entity.type
_entity.pdbx_description
1 polymer ?
#
loop_
_entity_poly.entity_id
_entity_poly.type
_entity_poly.pdbx_seq_one_letter_code
_entity_poly.pdbx_strand_id
1 'polypeptide(L)'
;MTAFPAFRGMPRRLAIAAALATSLSVMSADHAESPGADADPAADLADVFIFPSPQGSGRTVGAITFAGRSAPRSRIDGDIPCDRNVIYTFHIDRETGGSFDNVADVQVHARFGRNGRGECGLQLENVPGAGTVSGPIETVFEASGLKFFAGTRNDPFFFDAEGYAALVASFAAPGQSGDVAGAFRLGQPRRDSFAARNISAIVFEMDNGALTGGGSSRVRVWATTGRIAG
;
A
#
# COMPACT_ATOMS: atom_id res chain seq x y z
N MET A 1 -21.50 32.79 25.32
CA MET A 1 -20.08 33.05 24.97
C MET A 1 -19.23 32.61 26.14
N THR A 2 -18.79 31.38 26.16
CA THR A 2 -17.93 30.81 27.21
C THR A 2 -16.49 30.77 26.64
N ALA A 3 -15.64 31.60 27.20
CA ALA A 3 -14.22 31.69 26.83
C ALA A 3 -13.48 30.43 27.27
N PHE A 4 -12.75 29.82 26.35
CA PHE A 4 -11.79 28.75 26.66
C PHE A 4 -10.61 29.31 27.47
N PRO A 5 -10.18 28.63 28.54
CA PRO A 5 -9.02 29.07 29.30
C PRO A 5 -7.76 28.96 28.42
N ALA A 6 -7.02 30.06 28.34
CA ALA A 6 -5.72 30.12 27.70
C ALA A 6 -4.74 29.17 28.43
N PHE A 7 -4.16 28.23 27.72
CA PHE A 7 -3.03 27.42 28.20
C PHE A 7 -1.81 28.31 28.38
N ARG A 8 -1.71 28.95 29.57
CA ARG A 8 -0.51 29.67 29.98
C ARG A 8 0.47 28.69 30.65
N GLY A 9 1.60 28.45 30.00
CA GLY A 9 2.76 27.93 30.69
C GLY A 9 3.28 26.55 30.33
N MET A 10 2.87 25.96 29.22
CA MET A 10 3.53 24.72 28.74
C MET A 10 4.86 25.09 28.09
N PRO A 11 6.02 24.57 28.57
CA PRO A 11 7.30 24.88 27.94
C PRO A 11 7.26 24.34 26.50
N ARG A 12 7.71 25.13 25.53
CA ARG A 12 7.73 24.81 24.08
C ARG A 12 8.21 23.38 23.76
N ARG A 13 9.08 22.82 24.63
CA ARG A 13 9.65 21.48 24.53
C ARG A 13 8.64 20.37 24.84
N LEU A 14 7.70 20.57 25.76
CA LEU A 14 6.61 19.61 26.02
C LEU A 14 5.59 19.60 24.89
N ALA A 15 5.31 20.73 24.26
CA ALA A 15 4.42 20.81 23.10
C ALA A 15 5.00 20.10 21.87
N ILE A 16 6.32 20.15 21.66
CA ILE A 16 7.01 19.44 20.59
C ILE A 16 7.01 17.92 20.87
N ALA A 17 7.27 17.50 22.10
CA ALA A 17 7.23 16.09 22.49
C ALA A 17 5.81 15.51 22.40
N ALA A 18 4.78 16.28 22.78
CA ALA A 18 3.38 15.86 22.62
C ALA A 18 2.96 15.81 21.14
N ALA A 19 3.42 16.74 20.30
CA ALA A 19 3.18 16.74 18.86
C ALA A 19 3.88 15.56 18.15
N LEU A 20 5.11 15.20 18.57
CA LEU A 20 5.81 14.02 18.07
C LEU A 20 5.17 12.70 18.58
N ALA A 21 4.66 12.66 19.81
CA ALA A 21 3.97 11.48 20.33
C ALA A 21 2.62 11.21 19.63
N THR A 22 1.93 12.27 19.19
CA THR A 22 0.71 12.14 18.38
C THR A 22 0.99 11.83 16.91
N SER A 23 2.18 12.14 16.38
CA SER A 23 2.58 11.78 15.03
C SER A 23 3.03 10.31 14.87
N LEU A 24 3.22 9.58 15.97
CA LEU A 24 3.48 8.12 15.94
C LEU A 24 2.28 7.31 15.43
N SER A 25 1.08 7.91 15.35
CA SER A 25 -0.11 7.28 14.77
C SER A 25 -0.29 7.56 13.27
N VAL A 26 0.64 8.27 12.63
CA VAL A 26 0.58 8.59 11.18
C VAL A 26 1.82 7.99 10.51
N MET A 27 1.99 6.70 10.68
CA MET A 27 2.94 5.93 9.87
C MET A 27 2.22 5.52 8.60
N SER A 28 2.51 6.23 7.54
CA SER A 28 1.95 6.09 6.21
C SER A 28 2.59 4.94 5.43
N ALA A 29 2.32 3.79 5.76
CA ALA A 29 2.15 2.53 5.10
C ALA A 29 1.36 1.79 6.16
N ASP A 30 0.11 1.56 5.89
CA ASP A 30 -0.86 1.26 6.93
C ASP A 30 -0.79 -0.23 7.33
N HIS A 31 0.29 -0.56 8.05
CA HIS A 31 0.47 -1.84 8.69
C HIS A 31 0.20 -1.78 10.21
N ALA A 32 -0.20 -0.60 10.71
CA ALA A 32 -0.53 -0.37 12.12
C ALA A 32 -1.95 0.21 12.20
N GLU A 33 -2.88 -0.65 12.24
CA GLU A 33 -4.27 -0.52 11.91
C GLU A 33 -5.08 0.44 12.77
N SER A 34 -5.92 1.21 12.11
CA SER A 34 -7.03 1.86 12.80
C SER A 34 -8.09 0.83 13.18
N PRO A 35 -8.90 1.06 14.21
CA PRO A 35 -9.98 0.13 14.57
C PRO A 35 -10.96 -0.17 13.43
N GLY A 36 -11.10 0.74 12.46
CA GLY A 36 -11.94 0.54 11.29
C GLY A 36 -11.35 -0.43 10.27
N ALA A 37 -10.04 -0.33 10.02
CA ALA A 37 -9.30 -1.24 9.14
C ALA A 37 -9.24 -2.66 9.73
N ASP A 38 -8.98 -2.78 11.03
CA ASP A 38 -9.04 -4.06 11.76
C ASP A 38 -10.38 -4.77 11.64
N ALA A 39 -11.47 -4.01 11.56
CA ALA A 39 -12.83 -4.55 11.43
C ALA A 39 -13.15 -5.04 10.02
N ASP A 40 -12.47 -4.55 8.98
CA ASP A 40 -12.70 -4.87 7.58
C ASP A 40 -11.42 -5.15 6.79
N PRO A 41 -10.73 -6.27 7.06
CA PRO A 41 -9.46 -6.59 6.41
C PRO A 41 -9.52 -6.68 4.89
N ALA A 42 -10.69 -6.96 4.32
CA ALA A 42 -10.85 -7.02 2.87
C ALA A 42 -10.75 -5.64 2.21
N ALA A 43 -11.15 -4.57 2.90
CA ALA A 43 -11.08 -3.21 2.40
C ALA A 43 -9.84 -2.45 2.89
N ASP A 44 -9.02 -3.09 3.71
CA ASP A 44 -7.82 -2.52 4.31
C ASP A 44 -6.65 -2.54 3.33
N LEU A 45 -6.30 -1.36 2.78
CA LEU A 45 -5.13 -1.18 1.91
C LEU A 45 -3.86 -1.04 2.76
N ALA A 46 -2.80 -1.73 2.36
CA ALA A 46 -1.48 -1.56 2.95
C ALA A 46 -0.58 -0.68 2.06
N ASP A 47 -0.12 -1.21 0.92
CA ASP A 47 0.83 -0.50 0.06
C ASP A 47 0.39 -0.45 -1.40
N VAL A 48 0.97 0.51 -2.13
CA VAL A 48 0.84 0.67 -3.58
C VAL A 48 2.23 0.72 -4.19
N PHE A 49 2.46 -0.11 -5.20
CA PHE A 49 3.72 -0.17 -5.92
C PHE A 49 3.53 0.07 -7.41
N ILE A 50 4.51 0.74 -8.02
CA ILE A 50 4.66 0.83 -9.47
C ILE A 50 6.14 0.76 -9.83
N PHE A 51 6.50 -0.13 -10.75
CA PHE A 51 7.89 -0.30 -11.17
C PHE A 51 7.97 -0.93 -12.57
N PRO A 52 9.09 -0.76 -13.31
CA PRO A 52 9.31 -1.43 -14.58
C PRO A 52 9.25 -2.94 -14.43
N SER A 53 8.61 -3.64 -15.37
CA SER A 53 8.55 -5.10 -15.34
C SER A 53 9.96 -5.70 -15.50
N PRO A 54 10.36 -6.65 -14.62
CA PRO A 54 11.64 -7.35 -14.77
C PRO A 54 11.68 -8.28 -15.98
N GLN A 55 10.54 -8.56 -16.60
CA GLN A 55 10.41 -9.45 -17.77
C GLN A 55 10.76 -8.75 -19.09
N GLY A 56 11.07 -7.46 -19.07
CA GLY A 56 11.53 -6.75 -20.26
C GLY A 56 10.94 -5.37 -20.47
N SER A 57 11.50 -4.68 -21.46
CA SER A 57 11.14 -3.33 -21.83
C SER A 57 9.72 -3.24 -22.38
N GLY A 58 9.09 -2.10 -22.16
CA GLY A 58 7.75 -1.81 -22.67
C GLY A 58 6.61 -2.18 -21.73
N ARG A 59 6.93 -2.64 -20.51
CA ARG A 59 5.92 -3.01 -19.50
C ARG A 59 6.22 -2.39 -18.15
N THR A 60 5.16 -2.06 -17.42
CA THR A 60 5.20 -1.58 -16.04
C THR A 60 4.29 -2.48 -15.18
N VAL A 61 4.73 -2.78 -13.97
CA VAL A 61 3.95 -3.53 -12.98
C VAL A 61 3.28 -2.53 -12.04
N GLY A 62 1.97 -2.68 -11.84
CA GLY A 62 1.23 -2.10 -10.74
C GLY A 62 0.93 -3.17 -9.71
N ALA A 63 0.98 -2.81 -8.43
CA ALA A 63 0.55 -3.72 -7.37
C ALA A 63 -0.14 -2.95 -6.24
N ILE A 64 -1.11 -3.62 -5.64
CA ILE A 64 -1.80 -3.21 -4.41
C ILE A 64 -1.65 -4.35 -3.42
N THR A 65 -1.28 -4.02 -2.18
CA THR A 65 -1.33 -4.97 -1.07
C THR A 65 -2.46 -4.59 -0.11
N PHE A 66 -3.04 -5.58 0.56
CA PHE A 66 -4.18 -5.39 1.45
C PHE A 66 -4.31 -6.55 2.43
N ALA A 67 -5.12 -6.39 3.46
CA ALA A 67 -5.37 -7.38 4.50
C ALA A 67 -4.10 -7.89 5.19
N GLY A 68 -3.13 -7.00 5.39
CA GLY A 68 -1.84 -7.28 6.02
C GLY A 68 -1.93 -7.29 7.52
N ARG A 69 -2.56 -8.28 8.11
CA ARG A 69 -2.67 -8.37 9.56
C ARG A 69 -1.36 -8.71 10.26
N SER A 70 -1.29 -8.30 11.53
CA SER A 70 -0.16 -8.40 12.45
C SER A 70 0.35 -9.82 12.77
N ALA A 71 -0.25 -10.88 12.24
CA ALA A 71 0.24 -12.24 12.38
C ALA A 71 0.67 -12.81 11.03
N PRO A 72 1.86 -13.44 10.93
CA PRO A 72 2.25 -14.13 9.71
C PRO A 72 1.22 -15.21 9.41
N ARG A 73 0.62 -15.14 8.22
CA ARG A 73 -0.24 -16.23 7.71
C ARG A 73 0.63 -17.12 6.85
N SER A 74 0.52 -18.43 7.05
CA SER A 74 1.08 -19.36 6.06
C SER A 74 0.30 -19.25 4.75
N ARG A 75 0.91 -19.58 3.63
CA ARG A 75 0.19 -19.68 2.34
C ARG A 75 -1.02 -20.63 2.39
N ILE A 76 -0.99 -21.57 3.32
CA ILE A 76 -2.05 -22.57 3.52
C ILE A 76 -3.18 -21.99 4.39
N ASP A 77 -2.84 -21.14 5.36
CA ASP A 77 -3.79 -20.59 6.34
C ASP A 77 -4.32 -19.21 5.94
N GLY A 78 -3.79 -18.61 4.89
CA GLY A 78 -4.08 -17.26 4.47
C GLY A 78 -4.74 -17.20 3.11
N ASP A 79 -5.97 -17.63 3.00
CA ASP A 79 -6.77 -17.30 1.84
C ASP A 79 -6.88 -15.78 1.72
N ILE A 80 -6.64 -15.29 0.50
CA ILE A 80 -6.96 -13.90 0.17
C ILE A 80 -8.43 -13.65 0.51
N PRO A 81 -8.79 -12.52 1.14
CA PRO A 81 -10.19 -12.18 1.36
C PRO A 81 -10.93 -12.08 0.03
N CYS A 82 -11.69 -13.13 -0.33
CA CYS A 82 -12.45 -13.19 -1.57
C CYS A 82 -13.81 -12.52 -1.38
N ASP A 83 -13.80 -11.21 -1.10
CA ASP A 83 -15.00 -10.44 -0.87
C ASP A 83 -15.48 -9.75 -2.16
N ARG A 84 -16.61 -10.20 -2.69
CA ARG A 84 -17.22 -9.65 -3.90
C ARG A 84 -17.76 -8.22 -3.75
N ASN A 85 -17.93 -7.74 -2.52
CA ASN A 85 -18.51 -6.45 -2.22
C ASN A 85 -17.43 -5.37 -2.07
N VAL A 86 -16.15 -5.72 -2.21
CA VAL A 86 -15.03 -4.77 -2.21
C VAL A 86 -14.53 -4.57 -3.63
N ILE A 87 -14.34 -3.32 -4.01
CA ILE A 87 -13.63 -2.89 -5.21
C ILE A 87 -12.31 -2.25 -4.81
N TYR A 88 -11.23 -2.65 -5.43
CA TYR A 88 -9.92 -2.03 -5.33
C TYR A 88 -9.70 -1.22 -6.60
N THR A 89 -9.28 0.03 -6.47
CA THR A 89 -9.02 0.88 -7.63
C THR A 89 -7.58 1.38 -7.58
N PHE A 90 -6.82 1.08 -8.62
CA PHE A 90 -5.50 1.65 -8.87
C PHE A 90 -5.67 2.83 -9.81
N HIS A 91 -5.38 4.02 -9.32
CA HIS A 91 -5.53 5.27 -10.05
C HIS A 91 -4.21 5.67 -10.67
N ILE A 92 -4.25 6.17 -11.89
CA ILE A 92 -3.10 6.64 -12.66
C ILE A 92 -3.41 8.04 -13.18
N ASP A 93 -2.62 9.02 -12.75
CA ASP A 93 -2.62 10.40 -13.22
C ASP A 93 -1.37 10.59 -14.10
N ARG A 94 -1.57 11.00 -15.35
CA ARG A 94 -0.52 11.20 -16.34
C ARG A 94 -0.02 12.63 -16.30
N GLU A 95 1.28 12.79 -16.43
CA GLU A 95 1.82 14.13 -16.61
C GLU A 95 1.39 14.72 -17.95
N THR A 96 0.72 15.86 -17.94
CA THR A 96 0.30 16.60 -19.14
C THR A 96 0.83 18.03 -19.06
N GLY A 97 1.56 18.47 -20.09
CA GLY A 97 2.13 19.82 -20.12
C GLY A 97 3.15 20.11 -19.00
N GLY A 98 3.83 19.08 -18.46
CA GLY A 98 4.81 19.20 -17.39
C GLY A 98 4.21 19.24 -15.98
N SER A 99 2.92 19.00 -15.82
CA SER A 99 2.21 19.01 -14.54
C SER A 99 1.26 17.83 -14.38
N PHE A 100 0.84 17.60 -13.15
CA PHE A 100 -0.21 16.65 -12.76
C PHE A 100 -1.39 17.42 -12.19
N ASP A 101 -2.62 17.02 -12.50
CA ASP A 101 -3.83 17.67 -11.99
C ASP A 101 -4.48 16.95 -10.79
N ASN A 102 -3.93 15.80 -10.41
CA ASN A 102 -4.43 14.92 -9.34
C ASN A 102 -5.81 14.30 -9.65
N VAL A 103 -6.15 14.23 -10.93
CA VAL A 103 -7.32 13.49 -11.43
C VAL A 103 -6.83 12.25 -12.17
N ALA A 104 -7.43 11.10 -11.90
CA ALA A 104 -7.00 9.88 -12.57
C ALA A 104 -7.45 9.84 -14.03
N ASP A 105 -6.49 9.75 -14.96
CA ASP A 105 -6.76 9.48 -16.39
C ASP A 105 -7.15 8.04 -16.65
N VAL A 106 -6.63 7.12 -15.82
CA VAL A 106 -6.93 5.69 -15.87
C VAL A 106 -7.22 5.18 -14.47
N GLN A 107 -8.25 4.36 -14.38
CA GLN A 107 -8.62 3.65 -13.16
C GLN A 107 -8.69 2.16 -13.48
N VAL A 108 -7.74 1.38 -12.96
CA VAL A 108 -7.79 -0.07 -13.03
C VAL A 108 -8.58 -0.57 -11.83
N HIS A 109 -9.70 -1.22 -12.09
CA HIS A 109 -10.55 -1.78 -11.05
C HIS A 109 -10.27 -3.26 -10.88
N ALA A 110 -10.13 -3.71 -9.63
CA ALA A 110 -9.98 -5.11 -9.28
C ALA A 110 -11.12 -5.55 -8.37
N ARG A 111 -11.66 -6.72 -8.64
CA ARG A 111 -12.72 -7.38 -7.86
C ARG A 111 -12.43 -8.85 -7.70
N PHE A 112 -12.89 -9.40 -6.60
CA PHE A 112 -12.91 -10.84 -6.38
C PHE A 112 -14.31 -11.40 -6.54
N GLY A 113 -14.36 -12.66 -6.93
CA GLY A 113 -15.62 -13.39 -7.06
C GLY A 113 -15.40 -14.88 -6.93
N ARG A 114 -16.48 -15.63 -6.72
CA ARG A 114 -16.43 -17.09 -6.66
C ARG A 114 -17.20 -17.68 -7.84
N ASN A 115 -16.63 -18.71 -8.44
CA ASN A 115 -17.33 -19.47 -9.48
C ASN A 115 -18.35 -20.43 -8.86
N GLY A 116 -19.07 -21.21 -9.71
CA GLY A 116 -20.07 -22.17 -9.27
C GLY A 116 -19.54 -23.32 -8.40
N ARG A 117 -18.21 -23.50 -8.33
CA ARG A 117 -17.53 -24.47 -7.45
C ARG A 117 -17.04 -23.84 -6.15
N GLY A 118 -17.27 -22.54 -5.94
CA GLY A 118 -16.80 -21.80 -4.77
C GLY A 118 -15.35 -21.33 -4.87
N GLU A 119 -14.66 -21.58 -6.00
CA GLU A 119 -13.27 -21.16 -6.19
C GLU A 119 -13.18 -19.65 -6.40
N CYS A 120 -12.25 -18.99 -5.70
CA CYS A 120 -12.03 -17.56 -5.81
C CYS A 120 -11.27 -17.21 -7.09
N GLY A 121 -11.66 -16.12 -7.74
CA GLY A 121 -11.00 -15.56 -8.90
C GLY A 121 -10.88 -14.05 -8.80
N LEU A 122 -9.93 -13.49 -9.55
CA LEU A 122 -9.69 -12.07 -9.76
C LEU A 122 -10.30 -11.65 -11.10
N GLN A 123 -10.94 -10.49 -11.13
CA GLN A 123 -11.22 -9.72 -12.35
C GLN A 123 -10.56 -8.36 -12.24
N LEU A 124 -9.87 -7.97 -13.30
CA LEU A 124 -9.33 -6.63 -13.49
C LEU A 124 -10.03 -5.97 -14.68
N GLU A 125 -10.38 -4.69 -14.57
CA GLU A 125 -11.02 -3.89 -15.60
C GLU A 125 -10.16 -2.67 -15.93
N ASN A 126 -10.19 -2.24 -17.19
CA ASN A 126 -9.46 -1.07 -17.71
C ASN A 126 -7.92 -1.17 -17.58
N VAL A 127 -7.37 -2.37 -17.63
CA VAL A 127 -5.92 -2.55 -17.60
C VAL A 127 -5.29 -1.99 -18.88
N PRO A 128 -4.32 -1.04 -18.78
CA PRO A 128 -3.61 -0.52 -19.95
C PRO A 128 -2.97 -1.65 -20.78
N GLY A 129 -3.40 -1.79 -22.03
CA GLY A 129 -2.92 -2.83 -22.96
C GLY A 129 -3.68 -4.16 -22.92
N ALA A 130 -4.56 -4.40 -21.93
CA ALA A 130 -5.32 -5.65 -21.84
C ALA A 130 -6.84 -5.48 -21.68
N GLY A 131 -7.31 -4.32 -21.25
CA GLY A 131 -8.74 -4.09 -20.99
C GLY A 131 -9.24 -4.88 -19.79
N THR A 132 -10.26 -5.73 -19.99
CA THR A 132 -10.81 -6.58 -18.93
C THR A 132 -10.21 -7.97 -18.99
N VAL A 133 -9.68 -8.45 -17.87
CA VAL A 133 -9.09 -9.78 -17.72
C VAL A 133 -9.61 -10.45 -16.45
N SER A 134 -9.65 -11.78 -16.45
CA SER A 134 -9.99 -12.54 -15.25
C SER A 134 -9.26 -13.88 -15.21
N GLY A 135 -8.96 -14.34 -13.99
CA GLY A 135 -8.28 -15.60 -13.78
C GLY A 135 -8.34 -16.07 -12.33
N PRO A 136 -7.81 -17.28 -12.06
CA PRO A 136 -7.78 -17.82 -10.71
C PRO A 136 -6.79 -17.03 -9.82
N ILE A 137 -7.03 -17.05 -8.51
CA ILE A 137 -6.04 -16.59 -7.53
C ILE A 137 -4.93 -17.64 -7.33
N GLU A 138 -3.84 -17.24 -6.68
CA GLU A 138 -2.65 -18.06 -6.39
C GLU A 138 -1.93 -18.62 -7.63
N THR A 139 -2.32 -18.15 -8.80
CA THR A 139 -1.77 -18.57 -10.10
C THR A 139 -1.46 -17.34 -10.95
N VAL A 140 -0.29 -17.31 -11.55
CA VAL A 140 -0.01 -16.30 -12.59
C VAL A 140 -0.73 -16.71 -13.85
N PHE A 141 -1.57 -15.83 -14.38
CA PHE A 141 -2.22 -16.01 -15.67
C PHE A 141 -1.84 -14.92 -16.65
N GLU A 142 -2.04 -15.17 -17.94
CA GLU A 142 -1.64 -14.26 -19.01
C GLU A 142 -2.84 -13.91 -19.90
N ALA A 143 -2.92 -12.65 -20.28
CA ALA A 143 -3.83 -12.17 -21.30
C ALA A 143 -3.20 -10.99 -22.05
N SER A 144 -3.42 -10.90 -23.36
CA SER A 144 -2.84 -9.84 -24.22
C SER A 144 -1.30 -9.72 -24.08
N GLY A 145 -0.62 -10.81 -23.74
CA GLY A 145 0.85 -10.83 -23.51
C GLY A 145 1.29 -10.18 -22.21
N LEU A 146 0.38 -9.81 -21.30
CA LEU A 146 0.64 -9.26 -19.98
C LEU A 146 0.33 -10.29 -18.90
N LYS A 147 1.00 -10.19 -17.74
CA LYS A 147 0.88 -11.12 -16.63
C LYS A 147 0.10 -10.52 -15.48
N PHE A 148 -0.70 -11.36 -14.83
CA PHE A 148 -1.60 -11.00 -13.75
C PHE A 148 -1.51 -12.03 -12.63
N PHE A 149 -1.68 -11.57 -11.41
CA PHE A 149 -1.65 -12.40 -10.23
C PHE A 149 -2.51 -11.77 -9.12
N ALA A 150 -3.18 -12.59 -8.34
CA ALA A 150 -3.62 -12.24 -7.00
C ALA A 150 -3.41 -13.42 -6.06
N GLY A 151 -3.05 -13.15 -4.83
CA GLY A 151 -2.79 -14.20 -3.83
C GLY A 151 -2.03 -13.67 -2.63
N THR A 152 -1.70 -14.59 -1.71
CA THR A 152 -0.94 -14.28 -0.51
C THR A 152 0.56 -14.45 -0.77
N ARG A 153 1.34 -13.43 -0.44
CA ARG A 153 2.80 -13.42 -0.62
C ARG A 153 3.49 -12.87 0.62
N ASN A 154 4.80 -13.11 0.73
CA ASN A 154 5.61 -12.41 1.71
C ASN A 154 5.43 -10.91 1.55
N ASP A 155 5.23 -10.22 2.66
CA ASP A 155 5.06 -8.78 2.66
C ASP A 155 6.33 -8.10 2.09
N PRO A 156 6.22 -7.33 1.01
CA PRO A 156 7.36 -6.63 0.43
C PRO A 156 7.77 -5.39 1.22
N PHE A 157 6.98 -4.96 2.19
CA PHE A 157 7.27 -3.79 3.01
C PHE A 157 8.43 -4.07 3.95
N PHE A 158 9.44 -3.21 3.89
CA PHE A 158 10.62 -3.27 4.76
C PHE A 158 10.65 -2.06 5.68
N PHE A 159 10.55 -2.28 6.98
CA PHE A 159 10.62 -1.21 7.95
C PHE A 159 11.24 -1.65 9.27
N ASP A 160 12.20 -0.85 9.79
CA ASP A 160 12.79 -1.03 11.11
C ASP A 160 12.01 -0.20 12.15
N ALA A 161 10.92 -0.75 12.68
CA ALA A 161 10.08 -0.09 13.67
C ALA A 161 10.81 0.20 14.98
N GLU A 162 11.72 -0.68 15.41
CA GLU A 162 12.53 -0.47 16.62
C GLU A 162 13.51 0.69 16.42
N GLY A 163 14.17 0.74 15.25
CA GLY A 163 15.08 1.84 14.89
C GLY A 163 14.35 3.17 14.81
N TYR A 164 13.17 3.17 14.22
CA TYR A 164 12.33 4.38 14.17
C TYR A 164 11.93 4.85 15.57
N ALA A 165 11.45 3.97 16.43
CA ALA A 165 11.10 4.31 17.81
C ALA A 165 12.30 4.84 18.60
N ALA A 166 13.49 4.23 18.44
CA ALA A 166 14.72 4.67 19.07
C ALA A 166 15.14 6.06 18.55
N LEU A 167 15.02 6.31 17.24
CA LEU A 167 15.30 7.62 16.64
C LEU A 167 14.38 8.69 17.22
N VAL A 168 13.06 8.44 17.25
CA VAL A 168 12.09 9.39 17.83
C VAL A 168 12.40 9.67 19.30
N ALA A 169 12.71 8.64 20.08
CA ALA A 169 13.12 8.80 21.48
C ALA A 169 14.40 9.63 21.65
N SER A 170 15.35 9.52 20.71
CA SER A 170 16.61 10.27 20.76
C SER A 170 16.41 11.78 20.59
N PHE A 171 15.37 12.23 19.88
CA PHE A 171 15.01 13.65 19.80
C PHE A 171 14.38 14.21 21.07
N ALA A 172 13.77 13.36 21.89
CA ALA A 172 13.14 13.78 23.13
C ALA A 172 14.15 14.08 24.25
N ALA A 173 15.39 13.60 24.14
CA ALA A 173 16.43 13.81 25.14
C ALA A 173 16.96 15.26 25.08
N PRO A 174 17.14 15.95 26.23
CA PRO A 174 17.66 17.34 26.27
C PRO A 174 19.03 17.46 25.60
N GLY A 175 19.15 18.36 24.62
CA GLY A 175 20.44 18.64 23.95
C GLY A 175 20.81 17.64 22.84
N GLN A 176 19.97 16.68 22.51
CA GLN A 176 20.21 15.71 21.46
C GLN A 176 19.64 16.18 20.11
N SER A 177 20.37 15.91 19.04
CA SER A 177 19.97 16.21 17.65
C SER A 177 19.39 15.02 16.90
N GLY A 178 19.13 13.91 17.61
CA GLY A 178 18.74 12.62 17.02
C GLY A 178 19.96 11.77 16.69
N ASP A 179 19.89 10.48 17.01
CA ASP A 179 20.93 9.49 16.71
C ASP A 179 20.47 8.51 15.65
N VAL A 180 20.58 8.89 14.38
CA VAL A 180 20.20 8.02 13.24
C VAL A 180 21.08 6.77 13.19
N ALA A 181 22.39 6.93 13.40
CA ALA A 181 23.35 5.84 13.26
C ALA A 181 23.12 4.73 14.31
N GLY A 182 22.94 5.14 15.58
CA GLY A 182 22.66 4.21 16.67
C GLY A 182 21.28 3.61 16.60
N ALA A 183 20.26 4.42 16.31
CA ALA A 183 18.87 3.98 16.22
C ALA A 183 18.68 2.87 15.17
N PHE A 184 19.20 3.08 13.96
CA PHE A 184 19.09 2.11 12.85
C PHE A 184 20.28 1.14 12.75
N ARG A 185 21.18 1.14 13.75
CA ARG A 185 22.35 0.24 13.81
C ARG A 185 23.14 0.23 12.50
N LEU A 186 23.51 1.40 11.97
CA LEU A 186 24.26 1.47 10.71
C LEU A 186 25.54 0.62 10.81
N GLY A 187 25.78 -0.22 9.78
CA GLY A 187 26.90 -1.17 9.77
C GLY A 187 26.62 -2.53 10.43
N GLN A 188 25.42 -2.74 10.99
CA GLN A 188 24.96 -4.04 11.51
C GLN A 188 23.89 -4.64 10.56
N PRO A 189 23.55 -5.93 10.72
CA PRO A 189 22.43 -6.52 9.99
C PRO A 189 21.16 -5.69 10.18
N ARG A 190 20.48 -5.40 9.07
CA ARG A 190 19.24 -4.63 9.08
C ARG A 190 18.14 -5.40 9.78
N ARG A 191 17.32 -4.68 10.53
CA ARG A 191 16.09 -5.22 11.12
C ARG A 191 14.94 -4.94 10.19
N ASP A 192 14.09 -5.94 10.03
CA ASP A 192 12.84 -5.83 9.31
C ASP A 192 11.71 -6.29 10.24
N SER A 193 10.89 -5.36 10.69
CA SER A 193 9.78 -5.64 11.61
C SER A 193 8.59 -6.35 10.92
N PHE A 194 8.63 -6.42 9.59
CA PHE A 194 7.62 -7.09 8.77
C PHE A 194 8.12 -8.42 8.17
N ALA A 195 9.37 -8.79 8.46
CA ALA A 195 9.93 -10.07 8.02
C ALA A 195 9.03 -11.24 8.44
N ALA A 196 8.86 -12.20 7.51
CA ALA A 196 8.04 -13.41 7.69
C ALA A 196 6.52 -13.16 7.89
N ARG A 197 6.04 -11.98 7.57
CA ARG A 197 4.60 -11.70 7.43
C ARG A 197 4.15 -11.96 6.01
N ASN A 198 2.90 -12.35 5.86
CA ASN A 198 2.26 -12.48 4.56
C ASN A 198 1.17 -11.43 4.40
N ILE A 199 1.02 -10.95 3.18
CA ILE A 199 0.02 -9.97 2.80
C ILE A 199 -0.72 -10.45 1.55
N SER A 200 -1.98 -10.06 1.39
CA SER A 200 -2.71 -10.26 0.15
C SER A 200 -2.25 -9.25 -0.89
N ALA A 201 -2.05 -9.70 -2.12
CA ALA A 201 -1.57 -8.84 -3.20
C ALA A 201 -2.40 -9.02 -4.47
N ILE A 202 -2.61 -7.92 -5.19
CA ILE A 202 -3.07 -7.86 -6.58
C ILE A 202 -1.91 -7.28 -7.37
N VAL A 203 -1.43 -8.01 -8.38
CA VAL A 203 -0.28 -7.61 -9.21
C VAL A 203 -0.65 -7.75 -10.68
N PHE A 204 -0.37 -6.72 -11.46
CA PHE A 204 -0.70 -6.69 -12.88
C PHE A 204 0.34 -5.95 -13.71
N GLU A 205 0.67 -6.50 -14.87
CA GLU A 205 1.44 -5.77 -15.88
C GLU A 205 0.54 -4.85 -16.70
N MET A 206 1.11 -3.75 -17.16
CA MET A 206 0.52 -2.76 -18.06
C MET A 206 1.47 -2.50 -19.22
N ASP A 207 0.93 -2.31 -20.42
CA ASP A 207 1.71 -1.82 -21.54
C ASP A 207 2.09 -0.34 -21.34
N ASN A 208 3.35 0.03 -21.54
CA ASN A 208 3.83 1.39 -21.27
C ASN A 208 3.20 2.43 -22.20
N GLY A 209 2.98 2.10 -23.47
CA GLY A 209 2.35 3.02 -24.42
C GLY A 209 0.90 3.31 -24.03
N ALA A 210 0.15 2.27 -23.65
CA ALA A 210 -1.21 2.41 -23.15
C ALA A 210 -1.27 3.08 -21.78
N LEU A 211 -0.30 2.80 -20.89
CA LEU A 211 -0.19 3.42 -19.57
C LEU A 211 0.01 4.94 -19.68
N THR A 212 0.95 5.38 -20.54
CA THR A 212 1.31 6.80 -20.68
C THR A 212 0.41 7.55 -21.68
N GLY A 213 -0.41 6.82 -22.45
CA GLY A 213 -1.21 7.42 -23.52
C GLY A 213 -0.36 8.03 -24.66
N GLY A 214 0.90 7.59 -24.80
CA GLY A 214 1.87 8.12 -25.76
C GLY A 214 2.45 9.48 -25.38
N GLY A 215 2.18 9.98 -24.18
CA GLY A 215 2.69 11.23 -23.64
C GLY A 215 3.97 11.07 -22.82
N SER A 216 4.11 11.85 -21.74
CA SER A 216 5.21 11.75 -20.77
C SER A 216 5.29 10.36 -20.15
N SER A 217 6.51 9.89 -19.88
CA SER A 217 6.73 8.63 -19.14
C SER A 217 6.48 8.77 -17.64
N ARG A 218 6.15 9.95 -17.14
CA ARG A 218 5.90 10.22 -15.73
C ARG A 218 4.42 10.02 -15.42
N VAL A 219 4.15 9.25 -14.39
CA VAL A 219 2.81 9.02 -13.86
C VAL A 219 2.83 9.16 -12.34
N ARG A 220 1.70 9.53 -11.77
CA ARG A 220 1.40 9.40 -10.34
C ARG A 220 0.40 8.27 -10.14
N VAL A 221 0.53 7.57 -9.03
CA VAL A 221 -0.40 6.49 -8.71
C VAL A 221 -0.83 6.57 -7.25
N TRP A 222 -2.07 6.12 -7.00
CA TRP A 222 -2.60 5.86 -5.68
C TRP A 222 -3.64 4.76 -5.77
N ALA A 223 -4.05 4.22 -4.65
CA ALA A 223 -5.13 3.25 -4.61
C ALA A 223 -6.23 3.65 -3.63
N THR A 224 -7.42 3.16 -3.87
CA THR A 224 -8.57 3.28 -2.99
C THR A 224 -9.33 1.96 -2.95
N THR A 225 -10.04 1.71 -1.84
CA THR A 225 -11.06 0.68 -1.77
C THR A 225 -12.44 1.31 -1.65
N GLY A 226 -13.44 0.61 -2.15
CA GLY A 226 -14.83 0.93 -1.96
C GLY A 226 -15.61 -0.33 -1.61
N ARG A 227 -16.58 -0.21 -0.71
CA ARG A 227 -17.46 -1.31 -0.33
C ARG A 227 -18.89 -1.00 -0.76
N ILE A 228 -19.58 -1.99 -1.32
CA ILE A 228 -21.01 -1.91 -1.57
C ILE A 228 -21.70 -1.93 -0.20
N ALA A 229 -22.42 -0.87 0.12
CA ALA A 229 -23.25 -0.86 1.32
C ALA A 229 -24.34 -1.93 1.21
N GLY A 230 -24.45 -2.75 2.23
CA GLY A 230 -25.48 -3.78 2.35
C GLY A 230 -26.84 -3.20 2.74
#